data_9d29532578f8495b4945fad778cdc668
#
_entry.id   9d29532578f8495b4945fad778cdc668
#
_cell.length_a   1.000
_cell.length_b   1.000
_cell.length_c   1.000
_cell.angle_alpha   90.00
_cell.angle_beta   90.00
_cell.angle_gamma   90.00
#
_symmetry.space_group_name_H-M   'P 1'
#
loop_
_entity.id
_entity.type
_entity.pdbx_description
1 polymer ?
#
loop_
_entity_poly.entity_id
_entity_poly.type
_entity_poly.pdbx_seq_one_letter_code
_entity_poly.pdbx_strand_id
1 'polypeptide(L)'
;MSTIGYYICVPFAWLVRLFYNLTGSYGVALILFTLVIKLIMLPFQMKSKKSMLRMNRLSGQMKDIQKRYANNQVKMNEEMQKLYAEEGINPMSGCLWTMIPFPILIALYSIIRQPITHFMMLPASAVETLIQTATKAGVNMANIVQFDKAGEAIVKNGFTQLASYGQINLVKAVQEMGLATPDGWFNVNYKFIGLDLTATPWEYIKDFSFTWAVIGVVLIPILAGLSQFILSKITMKSQPQADATAASMKSMMYMMPLMSVYIAFVMPAALGVYWIAQSVFSLIQEVVLNKTLNAKLEAEEEARFQARQADRQKRMEEARVLEQQRKQEEQKKKTLREKQQAAQAA
;
A
#
# COMPACT_ATOMS: atom_id res chain seq x y z
N MET A 1 12.44 -17.42 -2.91
CA MET A 1 12.36 -16.04 -3.41
C MET A 1 13.39 -15.84 -4.51
N SER A 2 13.13 -14.94 -5.48
CA SER A 2 14.18 -14.50 -6.40
C SER A 2 15.26 -13.74 -5.62
N THR A 3 16.50 -13.76 -6.09
CA THR A 3 17.63 -13.05 -5.49
C THR A 3 17.31 -11.57 -5.24
N ILE A 4 16.58 -10.95 -6.16
CA ILE A 4 16.11 -9.56 -6.05
C ILE A 4 15.20 -9.34 -4.83
N GLY A 5 14.27 -10.28 -4.58
CA GLY A 5 13.36 -10.19 -3.42
C GLY A 5 14.11 -10.25 -2.08
N TYR A 6 15.18 -11.02 -2.00
CA TYR A 6 16.03 -11.07 -0.81
C TYR A 6 16.69 -9.71 -0.54
N TYR A 7 17.35 -9.11 -1.55
CA TYR A 7 18.03 -7.82 -1.37
C TYR A 7 17.08 -6.67 -1.00
N ILE A 8 15.83 -6.71 -1.47
CA ILE A 8 14.81 -5.74 -1.04
C ILE A 8 14.49 -5.91 0.46
N CYS A 9 14.51 -7.13 0.99
CA CYS A 9 14.21 -7.39 2.41
C CYS A 9 15.34 -6.91 3.35
N VAL A 10 16.61 -6.92 2.90
CA VAL A 10 17.79 -6.65 3.75
C VAL A 10 17.70 -5.34 4.54
N PRO A 11 17.41 -4.17 3.95
CA PRO A 11 17.35 -2.92 4.70
C PRO A 11 16.22 -2.91 5.75
N PHE A 12 15.08 -3.54 5.43
CA PHE A 12 13.97 -3.65 6.35
C PHE A 12 14.28 -4.64 7.49
N ALA A 13 14.90 -5.76 7.18
CA ALA A 13 15.34 -6.74 8.17
C ALA A 13 16.37 -6.13 9.13
N TRP A 14 17.34 -5.38 8.60
CA TRP A 14 18.31 -4.67 9.42
C TRP A 14 17.63 -3.69 10.39
N LEU A 15 16.63 -2.94 9.93
CA LEU A 15 15.89 -1.99 10.75
C LEU A 15 15.07 -2.68 11.85
N VAL A 16 14.36 -3.78 11.53
CA VAL A 16 13.63 -4.58 12.53
C VAL A 16 14.61 -5.18 13.55
N ARG A 17 15.77 -5.70 13.10
CA ARG A 17 16.81 -6.25 13.97
C ARG A 17 17.42 -5.19 14.89
N LEU A 18 17.66 -3.97 14.38
CA LEU A 18 18.13 -2.84 15.18
C LEU A 18 17.18 -2.57 16.36
N PHE A 19 15.89 -2.45 16.08
CA PHE A 19 14.88 -2.22 17.13
C PHE A 19 14.70 -3.42 18.05
N TYR A 20 14.84 -4.63 17.54
CA TYR A 20 14.81 -5.82 18.35
C TYR A 20 15.99 -5.86 19.34
N ASN A 21 17.19 -5.54 18.89
CA ASN A 21 18.39 -5.48 19.75
C ASN A 21 18.28 -4.41 20.85
N LEU A 22 17.56 -3.31 20.56
CA LEU A 22 17.33 -2.24 21.55
C LEU A 22 16.25 -2.58 22.57
N THR A 23 15.24 -3.37 22.20
CA THR A 23 14.03 -3.55 23.03
C THR A 23 13.87 -4.96 23.59
N GLY A 24 14.55 -5.96 23.00
CA GLY A 24 14.39 -7.37 23.35
C GLY A 24 13.01 -7.95 23.05
N SER A 25 12.12 -7.18 22.38
CA SER A 25 10.74 -7.59 22.07
C SER A 25 10.45 -7.46 20.59
N TYR A 26 10.05 -8.57 19.96
CA TYR A 26 9.74 -8.59 18.53
C TYR A 26 8.53 -7.70 18.18
N GLY A 27 7.50 -7.67 19.04
CA GLY A 27 6.32 -6.84 18.84
C GLY A 27 6.63 -5.34 18.93
N VAL A 28 7.44 -4.93 19.90
CA VAL A 28 7.89 -3.52 20.01
C VAL A 28 8.76 -3.14 18.82
N ALA A 29 9.66 -4.02 18.39
CA ALA A 29 10.47 -3.80 17.20
C ALA A 29 9.64 -3.56 15.94
N LEU A 30 8.55 -4.33 15.73
CA LEU A 30 7.62 -4.13 14.62
C LEU A 30 6.88 -2.79 14.69
N ILE A 31 6.47 -2.36 15.88
CA ILE A 31 5.81 -1.05 16.08
C ILE A 31 6.76 0.09 15.76
N LEU A 32 8.00 0.05 16.28
CA LEU A 32 9.03 1.07 16.00
C LEU A 32 9.43 1.09 14.52
N PHE A 33 9.59 -0.08 13.91
CA PHE A 33 9.79 -0.21 12.48
C PHE A 33 8.67 0.49 11.71
N THR A 34 7.40 0.22 12.06
CA THR A 34 6.24 0.83 11.42
C THR A 34 6.26 2.34 11.53
N LEU A 35 6.61 2.87 12.71
CA LEU A 35 6.73 4.31 12.95
C LEU A 35 7.78 4.94 12.04
N VAL A 36 8.99 4.37 11.98
CA VAL A 36 10.07 4.91 11.15
C VAL A 36 9.72 4.86 9.67
N ILE A 37 9.14 3.75 9.20
CA ILE A 37 8.67 3.64 7.82
C ILE A 37 7.60 4.71 7.52
N LYS A 38 6.68 4.97 8.44
CA LYS A 38 5.67 6.04 8.31
C LYS A 38 6.30 7.42 8.18
N LEU A 39 7.31 7.71 8.98
CA LEU A 39 8.04 8.99 8.90
C LEU A 39 8.78 9.14 7.56
N ILE A 40 9.45 8.09 7.10
CA ILE A 40 10.12 8.07 5.78
C ILE A 40 9.08 8.25 4.64
N MET A 41 7.90 7.65 4.76
CA MET A 41 6.83 7.75 3.76
C MET A 41 6.05 9.06 3.81
N LEU A 42 6.20 9.88 4.85
CA LEU A 42 5.44 11.13 5.04
C LEU A 42 5.51 12.08 3.81
N PRO A 43 6.68 12.41 3.23
CA PRO A 43 6.75 13.29 2.09
C PRO A 43 6.02 12.73 0.85
N PHE A 44 6.03 11.43 0.67
CA PHE A 44 5.31 10.76 -0.42
C PHE A 44 3.80 10.81 -0.22
N GLN A 45 3.35 10.61 0.99
CA GLN A 45 1.92 10.69 1.36
C GLN A 45 1.40 12.13 1.23
N MET A 46 2.20 13.13 1.53
CA MET A 46 1.87 14.54 1.27
C MET A 46 1.68 14.82 -0.23
N LYS A 47 2.55 14.29 -1.08
CA LYS A 47 2.40 14.41 -2.54
C LYS A 47 1.14 13.72 -3.04
N SER A 48 0.82 12.52 -2.51
CA SER A 48 -0.42 11.81 -2.81
C SER A 48 -1.64 12.64 -2.42
N LYS A 49 -1.65 13.18 -1.20
CA LYS A 49 -2.75 14.03 -0.70
C LYS A 49 -2.95 15.27 -1.56
N LYS A 50 -1.86 15.93 -1.97
CA LYS A 50 -1.90 17.08 -2.89
C LYS A 50 -2.48 16.72 -4.26
N SER A 51 -2.08 15.59 -4.85
CA SER A 51 -2.66 15.09 -6.11
C SER A 51 -4.16 14.82 -5.98
N MET A 52 -4.57 14.28 -4.86
CA MET A 52 -5.96 13.95 -4.55
C MET A 52 -6.83 15.20 -4.38
N LEU A 53 -6.31 16.25 -3.71
CA LEU A 53 -6.99 17.54 -3.60
C LEU A 53 -7.25 18.17 -4.98
N ARG A 54 -6.29 18.08 -5.90
CA ARG A 54 -6.46 18.53 -7.30
C ARG A 54 -7.58 17.79 -8.02
N MET A 55 -7.60 16.47 -7.87
CA MET A 55 -8.62 15.63 -8.48
C MET A 55 -10.02 15.93 -7.92
N ASN A 56 -10.12 16.18 -6.60
CA ASN A 56 -11.38 16.53 -5.95
C ASN A 56 -12.01 17.82 -6.50
N ARG A 57 -11.19 18.81 -6.87
CA ARG A 57 -11.68 20.07 -7.46
C ARG A 57 -12.31 19.89 -8.83
N LEU A 58 -11.83 18.88 -9.59
CA LEU A 58 -12.44 18.55 -10.87
C LEU A 58 -13.68 17.70 -10.76
N SER A 59 -14.07 17.27 -9.56
CA SER A 59 -15.22 16.38 -9.34
C SER A 59 -16.53 16.88 -9.94
N GLY A 60 -16.78 18.21 -9.90
CA GLY A 60 -17.93 18.84 -10.54
C GLY A 60 -17.91 18.68 -12.07
N GLN A 61 -16.80 19.04 -12.71
CA GLN A 61 -16.63 18.90 -14.16
C GLN A 61 -16.68 17.44 -14.61
N MET A 62 -16.10 16.55 -13.82
CA MET A 62 -16.18 15.11 -14.06
C MET A 62 -17.62 14.58 -14.03
N LYS A 63 -18.43 15.04 -13.05
CA LYS A 63 -19.87 14.70 -12.97
C LYS A 63 -20.63 15.22 -14.18
N ASP A 64 -20.34 16.39 -14.66
CA ASP A 64 -20.99 16.97 -15.83
C ASP A 64 -20.64 16.19 -17.10
N ILE A 65 -19.38 15.78 -17.28
CA ILE A 65 -18.96 14.90 -18.39
C ILE A 65 -19.68 13.55 -18.28
N GLN A 66 -19.72 12.94 -17.10
CA GLN A 66 -20.41 11.65 -16.88
C GLN A 66 -21.90 11.72 -17.21
N LYS A 67 -22.58 12.78 -16.78
CA LYS A 67 -24.00 13.01 -17.12
C LYS A 67 -24.21 13.23 -18.60
N ARG A 68 -23.37 14.04 -19.24
CA ARG A 68 -23.48 14.38 -20.68
C ARG A 68 -23.25 13.19 -21.59
N TYR A 69 -22.33 12.30 -21.22
CA TYR A 69 -21.91 11.15 -22.04
C TYR A 69 -22.30 9.81 -21.41
N ALA A 70 -23.34 9.77 -20.57
CA ALA A 70 -23.77 8.56 -19.84
C ALA A 70 -23.98 7.33 -20.73
N ASN A 71 -24.46 7.53 -21.98
CA ASN A 71 -24.73 6.47 -22.93
C ASN A 71 -23.57 6.20 -23.90
N ASN A 72 -22.41 6.87 -23.76
CA ASN A 72 -21.26 6.70 -24.64
C ASN A 72 -19.96 6.68 -23.84
N GLN A 73 -19.59 5.48 -23.38
CA GLN A 73 -18.42 5.24 -22.55
C GLN A 73 -17.11 5.68 -23.21
N VAL A 74 -17.00 5.53 -24.54
CA VAL A 74 -15.79 5.91 -25.29
C VAL A 74 -15.61 7.44 -25.26
N LYS A 75 -16.66 8.18 -25.64
CA LYS A 75 -16.61 9.66 -25.57
C LYS A 75 -16.42 10.19 -24.16
N MET A 76 -17.05 9.55 -23.17
CA MET A 76 -16.87 9.91 -21.76
C MET A 76 -15.40 9.78 -21.36
N ASN A 77 -14.74 8.69 -21.71
CA ASN A 77 -13.32 8.48 -21.40
C ASN A 77 -12.41 9.48 -22.15
N GLU A 78 -12.70 9.79 -23.40
CA GLU A 78 -11.96 10.81 -24.17
C GLU A 78 -12.06 12.19 -23.54
N GLU A 79 -13.26 12.63 -23.18
CA GLU A 79 -13.45 13.94 -22.54
C GLU A 79 -12.87 14.02 -21.13
N MET A 80 -12.90 12.90 -20.38
CA MET A 80 -12.20 12.80 -19.10
C MET A 80 -10.68 12.90 -19.27
N GLN A 81 -10.09 12.25 -20.27
CA GLN A 81 -8.67 12.36 -20.56
C GLN A 81 -8.28 13.78 -20.99
N LYS A 82 -9.10 14.43 -21.83
CA LYS A 82 -8.90 15.84 -22.20
C LYS A 82 -8.91 16.76 -20.97
N LEU A 83 -9.89 16.59 -20.08
CA LEU A 83 -9.98 17.35 -18.83
C LEU A 83 -8.71 17.19 -17.99
N TYR A 84 -8.22 15.95 -17.83
CA TYR A 84 -6.98 15.70 -17.08
C TYR A 84 -5.76 16.32 -17.76
N ALA A 85 -5.67 16.25 -19.09
CA ALA A 85 -4.57 16.85 -19.85
C ALA A 85 -4.59 18.38 -19.77
N GLU A 86 -5.77 19.00 -19.91
CA GLU A 86 -5.95 20.46 -19.82
C GLU A 86 -5.58 21.00 -18.43
N GLU A 87 -5.96 20.26 -17.37
CA GLU A 87 -5.64 20.64 -15.99
C GLU A 87 -4.25 20.16 -15.54
N GLY A 88 -3.51 19.45 -16.40
CA GLY A 88 -2.18 18.92 -16.10
C GLY A 88 -2.17 17.97 -14.91
N ILE A 89 -3.23 17.18 -14.77
CA ILE A 89 -3.40 16.20 -13.71
C ILE A 89 -3.19 14.80 -14.29
N ASN A 90 -2.32 14.04 -13.64
CA ASN A 90 -2.17 12.62 -13.95
C ASN A 90 -2.97 11.80 -12.92
N PRO A 91 -4.08 11.15 -13.31
CA PRO A 91 -4.90 10.35 -12.39
C PRO A 91 -4.13 9.17 -11.80
N MET A 92 -3.13 8.65 -12.51
CA MET A 92 -2.28 7.56 -12.03
C MET A 92 -1.31 7.99 -10.93
N SER A 93 -0.97 9.28 -10.83
CA SER A 93 -0.02 9.75 -9.81
C SER A 93 -0.51 9.54 -8.37
N GLY A 94 -1.82 9.64 -8.14
CA GLY A 94 -2.43 9.37 -6.83
C GLY A 94 -2.32 7.91 -6.41
N CYS A 95 -2.63 6.97 -7.32
CA CYS A 95 -2.61 5.54 -7.01
C CYS A 95 -1.18 4.97 -6.92
N LEU A 96 -0.22 5.50 -7.69
CA LEU A 96 1.17 5.03 -7.63
C LEU A 96 1.77 5.17 -6.22
N TRP A 97 1.52 6.29 -5.55
CA TRP A 97 1.99 6.52 -4.18
C TRP A 97 1.32 5.61 -3.15
N THR A 98 0.09 5.15 -3.40
CA THR A 98 -0.61 4.21 -2.52
C THR A 98 -0.09 2.77 -2.65
N MET A 99 0.65 2.46 -3.73
CA MET A 99 1.22 1.13 -3.95
C MET A 99 2.60 0.92 -3.28
N ILE A 100 3.28 2.00 -2.86
CA ILE A 100 4.60 1.92 -2.20
C ILE A 100 4.60 1.04 -0.94
N PRO A 101 3.56 1.01 -0.08
CA PRO A 101 3.53 0.12 1.07
C PRO A 101 3.52 -1.38 0.75
N PHE A 102 3.13 -1.81 -0.47
CA PHE A 102 3.06 -3.23 -0.82
C PHE A 102 4.42 -3.95 -0.82
N PRO A 103 5.48 -3.42 -1.45
CA PRO A 103 6.82 -4.02 -1.34
C PRO A 103 7.31 -4.14 0.11
N ILE A 104 6.99 -3.14 0.95
CA ILE A 104 7.35 -3.15 2.37
C ILE A 104 6.61 -4.26 3.11
N LEU A 105 5.30 -4.42 2.83
CA LEU A 105 4.49 -5.49 3.40
C LEU A 105 5.02 -6.88 3.00
N ILE A 106 5.37 -7.07 1.73
CA ILE A 106 5.94 -8.34 1.23
C ILE A 106 7.28 -8.63 1.91
N ALA A 107 8.14 -7.62 2.05
CA ALA A 107 9.41 -7.74 2.74
C ALA A 107 9.21 -8.09 4.22
N LEU A 108 8.32 -7.38 4.91
CA LEU A 108 8.00 -7.64 6.32
C LEU A 108 7.42 -9.05 6.51
N TYR A 109 6.49 -9.47 5.65
CA TYR A 109 5.97 -10.83 5.67
C TYR A 109 7.08 -11.88 5.50
N SER A 110 8.04 -11.62 4.62
CA SER A 110 9.19 -12.53 4.43
C SER A 110 10.09 -12.59 5.66
N ILE A 111 10.34 -11.45 6.33
CA ILE A 111 11.10 -11.36 7.57
C ILE A 111 10.41 -12.14 8.70
N ILE A 112 9.08 -12.01 8.82
CA ILE A 112 8.30 -12.73 9.83
C ILE A 112 8.31 -14.23 9.55
N ARG A 113 8.05 -14.64 8.30
CA ARG A 113 7.90 -16.03 7.90
C ARG A 113 9.24 -16.80 7.88
N GLN A 114 10.33 -16.13 7.56
CA GLN A 114 11.65 -16.71 7.37
C GLN A 114 12.69 -16.07 8.31
N PRO A 115 12.52 -16.22 9.63
CA PRO A 115 13.37 -15.52 10.60
C PRO A 115 14.84 -15.87 10.49
N ILE A 116 15.20 -17.12 10.18
CA ILE A 116 16.61 -17.54 10.11
C ILE A 116 17.32 -16.83 8.95
N THR A 117 16.72 -16.87 7.75
CA THR A 117 17.38 -16.34 6.54
C THR A 117 17.18 -14.83 6.34
N HIS A 118 16.06 -14.24 6.83
CA HIS A 118 15.73 -12.84 6.56
C HIS A 118 15.86 -11.94 7.79
N PHE A 119 15.61 -12.43 9.01
CA PHE A 119 15.76 -11.63 10.22
C PHE A 119 17.13 -11.79 10.87
N MET A 120 17.60 -13.05 11.04
CA MET A 120 18.94 -13.35 11.52
C MET A 120 20.00 -13.16 10.43
N MET A 121 19.59 -13.16 9.14
CA MET A 121 20.46 -13.04 7.96
C MET A 121 21.48 -14.20 7.86
N LEU A 122 21.09 -15.40 8.31
CA LEU A 122 21.92 -16.59 8.18
C LEU A 122 21.76 -17.23 6.80
N PRO A 123 22.81 -17.89 6.28
CA PRO A 123 22.74 -18.57 4.98
C PRO A 123 21.79 -19.77 5.01
N ALA A 124 21.31 -20.18 3.82
CA ALA A 124 20.42 -21.34 3.71
C ALA A 124 21.05 -22.64 4.24
N SER A 125 22.37 -22.77 4.18
CA SER A 125 23.11 -23.91 4.78
C SER A 125 22.94 -23.99 6.30
N ALA A 126 22.81 -22.84 6.99
CA ALA A 126 22.55 -22.83 8.43
C ALA A 126 21.17 -23.42 8.76
N VAL A 127 20.17 -23.20 7.89
CA VAL A 127 18.83 -23.82 8.04
C VAL A 127 18.94 -25.34 7.92
N GLU A 128 19.70 -25.83 6.94
CA GLU A 128 19.92 -27.29 6.75
C GLU A 128 20.61 -27.93 7.95
N THR A 129 21.66 -27.28 8.48
CA THR A 129 22.36 -27.74 9.69
C THR A 129 21.41 -27.80 10.90
N LEU A 130 20.55 -26.82 11.06
CA LEU A 130 19.53 -26.77 12.14
C LEU A 130 18.47 -27.86 11.97
N ILE A 131 18.03 -28.15 10.74
CA ILE A 131 17.10 -29.23 10.44
C ILE A 131 17.74 -30.59 10.88
N GLN A 132 18.99 -30.83 10.48
CA GLN A 132 19.69 -32.04 10.84
C GLN A 132 19.90 -32.19 12.36
N THR A 133 20.24 -31.07 13.03
CA THR A 133 20.40 -31.04 14.49
C THR A 133 19.07 -31.32 15.19
N ALA A 134 17.98 -30.66 14.76
CA ALA A 134 16.66 -30.86 15.30
C ALA A 134 16.14 -32.30 15.05
N THR A 135 16.39 -32.86 13.87
CA THR A 135 15.99 -34.25 13.57
C THR A 135 16.72 -35.24 14.48
N LYS A 136 18.05 -35.06 14.69
CA LYS A 136 18.83 -35.88 15.61
C LYS A 136 18.37 -35.78 17.06
N ALA A 137 17.87 -34.61 17.46
CA ALA A 137 17.33 -34.37 18.78
C ALA A 137 15.88 -34.88 18.96
N GLY A 138 15.28 -35.48 17.93
CA GLY A 138 13.91 -36.02 18.01
C GLY A 138 12.77 -34.99 17.89
N VAL A 139 13.07 -33.82 17.33
CA VAL A 139 12.02 -32.81 17.07
C VAL A 139 11.02 -33.32 16.04
N ASN A 140 9.74 -33.11 16.27
CA ASN A 140 8.71 -33.45 15.29
C ASN A 140 8.81 -32.50 14.06
N MET A 141 9.18 -33.05 12.93
CA MET A 141 9.45 -32.30 11.69
C MET A 141 8.18 -32.01 10.84
N ALA A 142 7.00 -32.53 11.22
CA ALA A 142 5.78 -32.44 10.42
C ALA A 142 5.37 -30.99 10.06
N ASN A 143 5.60 -30.04 10.97
CA ASN A 143 5.28 -28.62 10.77
C ASN A 143 6.51 -27.77 10.35
N ILE A 144 7.67 -28.41 10.17
CA ILE A 144 8.95 -27.74 9.82
C ILE A 144 9.30 -28.00 8.38
N VAL A 145 9.20 -29.24 7.94
CA VAL A 145 9.62 -29.73 6.62
C VAL A 145 8.40 -30.19 5.82
N GLN A 146 8.47 -30.05 4.49
CA GLN A 146 7.50 -30.67 3.59
C GLN A 146 7.90 -32.11 3.31
N PHE A 147 6.92 -33.02 3.40
CA PHE A 147 7.08 -34.43 3.09
C PHE A 147 6.34 -34.77 1.80
N ASP A 148 6.86 -35.70 1.04
CA ASP A 148 6.20 -36.29 -0.11
C ASP A 148 5.18 -37.35 0.30
N LYS A 149 4.56 -38.02 -0.68
CA LYS A 149 3.55 -39.08 -0.43
C LYS A 149 4.16 -40.34 0.20
N ALA A 150 5.46 -40.51 0.10
CA ALA A 150 6.20 -41.63 0.72
C ALA A 150 6.66 -41.33 2.15
N GLY A 151 6.46 -40.10 2.62
CA GLY A 151 6.89 -39.65 3.94
C GLY A 151 8.33 -39.20 4.00
N GLU A 152 8.98 -38.98 2.85
CA GLU A 152 10.35 -38.48 2.77
C GLU A 152 10.38 -36.96 2.63
N ALA A 153 11.38 -36.31 3.23
CA ALA A 153 11.55 -34.86 3.14
C ALA A 153 11.82 -34.43 1.69
N ILE A 154 11.02 -33.48 1.20
CA ILE A 154 11.18 -32.97 -0.16
C ILE A 154 12.46 -32.13 -0.24
N VAL A 155 13.41 -32.51 -1.10
CA VAL A 155 14.63 -31.76 -1.37
C VAL A 155 14.57 -31.14 -2.76
N LYS A 156 14.88 -29.83 -2.87
CA LYS A 156 14.97 -29.12 -4.13
C LYS A 156 16.23 -28.26 -4.17
N ASN A 157 16.99 -28.38 -5.25
CA ASN A 157 18.27 -27.68 -5.42
C ASN A 157 19.27 -27.93 -4.25
N GLY A 158 19.26 -29.12 -3.68
CA GLY A 158 20.15 -29.47 -2.56
C GLY A 158 19.70 -28.97 -1.17
N PHE A 159 18.50 -28.39 -1.06
CA PHE A 159 17.96 -27.91 0.21
C PHE A 159 16.60 -28.53 0.52
N THR A 160 16.40 -28.86 1.79
CA THR A 160 15.14 -29.37 2.32
C THR A 160 14.05 -28.31 2.20
N GLN A 161 12.90 -28.67 1.63
CA GLN A 161 11.77 -27.76 1.49
C GLN A 161 11.04 -27.60 2.82
N LEU A 162 10.90 -26.36 3.27
CA LEU A 162 10.22 -26.04 4.52
C LEU A 162 8.71 -25.90 4.33
N ALA A 163 7.95 -26.27 5.37
CA ALA A 163 6.53 -25.92 5.49
C ALA A 163 6.33 -24.41 5.50
N SER A 164 5.09 -23.94 5.35
CA SER A 164 4.77 -22.50 5.22
C SER A 164 5.39 -21.63 6.31
N TYR A 165 5.43 -22.12 7.54
CA TYR A 165 6.04 -21.46 8.72
C TYR A 165 7.19 -22.30 9.31
N GLY A 166 7.81 -23.14 8.51
CA GLY A 166 8.82 -24.08 8.95
C GLY A 166 10.01 -23.44 9.64
N GLN A 167 10.50 -22.25 9.17
CA GLN A 167 11.58 -21.55 9.87
C GLN A 167 11.15 -21.02 11.25
N ILE A 168 9.92 -20.56 11.41
CA ILE A 168 9.40 -20.13 12.72
C ILE A 168 9.37 -21.31 13.68
N ASN A 169 8.80 -22.43 13.24
CA ASN A 169 8.69 -23.64 14.04
C ASN A 169 10.07 -24.23 14.38
N LEU A 170 11.01 -24.18 13.45
CA LEU A 170 12.39 -24.59 13.69
C LEU A 170 13.07 -23.68 14.74
N VAL A 171 12.91 -22.35 14.65
CA VAL A 171 13.45 -21.42 15.66
C VAL A 171 12.88 -21.72 17.05
N LYS A 172 11.57 -21.95 17.16
CA LYS A 172 10.93 -22.31 18.44
C LYS A 172 11.48 -23.60 19.00
N ALA A 173 11.53 -24.66 18.18
CA ALA A 173 12.06 -25.95 18.61
C ALA A 173 13.53 -25.87 19.07
N VAL A 174 14.38 -25.16 18.33
CA VAL A 174 15.80 -24.95 18.68
C VAL A 174 15.92 -24.20 20.01
N GLN A 175 15.12 -23.16 20.22
CA GLN A 175 15.15 -22.38 21.45
C GLN A 175 14.58 -23.15 22.68
N GLU A 176 13.48 -23.88 22.49
CA GLU A 176 12.82 -24.64 23.55
C GLU A 176 13.69 -25.83 24.04
N MET A 177 14.37 -26.50 23.11
CA MET A 177 15.21 -27.65 23.43
C MET A 177 16.68 -27.26 23.71
N GLY A 178 17.05 -26.00 23.57
CA GLY A 178 18.43 -25.53 23.79
C GLY A 178 19.45 -26.18 22.85
N LEU A 179 19.08 -26.39 21.58
CA LEU A 179 19.93 -27.08 20.61
C LEU A 179 21.14 -26.22 20.20
N ALA A 180 22.19 -26.87 19.73
CA ALA A 180 23.37 -26.22 19.18
C ALA A 180 23.01 -25.34 17.98
N THR A 181 23.49 -24.11 17.97
CA THR A 181 23.16 -23.09 16.97
C THR A 181 24.40 -22.63 16.21
N PRO A 182 24.26 -22.21 14.95
CA PRO A 182 25.33 -21.66 14.15
C PRO A 182 25.75 -20.26 14.63
N ASP A 183 26.95 -19.83 14.23
CA ASP A 183 27.44 -18.48 14.47
C ASP A 183 26.46 -17.42 13.90
N GLY A 184 26.25 -16.35 14.66
CA GLY A 184 25.30 -15.29 14.30
C GLY A 184 23.85 -15.57 14.71
N TRP A 185 23.56 -16.70 15.33
CA TRP A 185 22.26 -16.99 15.93
C TRP A 185 22.01 -16.08 17.13
N PHE A 186 20.75 -15.73 17.33
CA PHE A 186 20.26 -15.13 18.58
C PHE A 186 18.82 -15.60 18.84
N ASN A 187 18.47 -15.70 20.11
CA ASN A 187 17.13 -16.09 20.52
C ASN A 187 16.14 -14.97 20.26
N VAL A 188 15.00 -15.31 19.66
CA VAL A 188 13.94 -14.36 19.32
C VAL A 188 12.79 -14.47 20.30
N ASN A 189 12.52 -13.38 21.04
CA ASN A 189 11.35 -13.30 21.89
C ASN A 189 10.12 -12.85 21.09
N TYR A 190 9.30 -13.80 20.68
CA TYR A 190 8.06 -13.57 19.94
C TYR A 190 6.87 -13.21 20.85
N LYS A 191 7.03 -13.26 22.19
CA LYS A 191 5.96 -12.89 23.09
C LYS A 191 5.81 -11.39 23.20
N PHE A 192 4.58 -10.91 23.02
CA PHE A 192 4.23 -9.49 23.15
C PHE A 192 2.92 -9.37 23.93
N ILE A 193 2.95 -8.71 25.07
CA ILE A 193 1.80 -8.58 25.99
C ILE A 193 1.22 -9.96 26.36
N GLY A 194 2.06 -10.98 26.50
CA GLY A 194 1.66 -12.37 26.80
C GLY A 194 1.14 -13.15 25.59
N LEU A 195 1.10 -12.57 24.39
CA LEU A 195 0.62 -13.19 23.15
C LEU A 195 1.81 -13.70 22.32
N ASP A 196 1.69 -14.89 21.75
CA ASP A 196 2.68 -15.42 20.79
C ASP A 196 2.40 -14.85 19.39
N LEU A 197 3.27 -13.96 18.93
CA LEU A 197 3.13 -13.30 17.63
C LEU A 197 3.39 -14.22 16.43
N THR A 198 3.94 -15.40 16.64
CA THR A 198 4.12 -16.42 15.59
C THR A 198 2.86 -17.26 15.38
N ALA A 199 1.94 -17.21 16.32
CA ALA A 199 0.69 -17.98 16.27
C ALA A 199 -0.19 -17.51 15.11
N THR A 200 -0.83 -18.46 14.44
CA THR A 200 -1.84 -18.20 13.41
C THR A 200 -3.21 -18.18 14.08
N PRO A 201 -3.95 -17.05 14.09
CA PRO A 201 -5.23 -16.95 14.80
C PRO A 201 -6.25 -18.00 14.38
N TRP A 202 -6.22 -18.45 13.13
CA TRP A 202 -7.12 -19.47 12.60
C TRP A 202 -6.97 -20.84 13.31
N GLU A 203 -5.75 -21.19 13.73
CA GLU A 203 -5.50 -22.43 14.47
C GLU A 203 -6.11 -22.36 15.87
N TYR A 204 -6.03 -21.21 16.53
CA TYR A 204 -6.64 -20.99 17.85
C TYR A 204 -8.17 -20.96 17.84
N ILE A 205 -8.80 -20.70 16.68
CA ILE A 205 -10.27 -20.82 16.56
C ILE A 205 -10.69 -22.29 16.56
N LYS A 206 -9.90 -23.19 15.97
CA LYS A 206 -10.22 -24.62 15.89
C LYS A 206 -10.16 -25.30 17.27
N ASP A 207 -9.14 -24.92 18.06
CA ASP A 207 -8.91 -25.44 19.42
C ASP A 207 -9.08 -24.31 20.45
N PHE A 208 -10.28 -23.71 20.48
CA PHE A 208 -10.55 -22.53 21.28
C PHE A 208 -10.54 -22.83 22.77
N SER A 209 -9.77 -22.06 23.54
CA SER A 209 -9.78 -22.06 25.01
C SER A 209 -9.90 -20.64 25.55
N PHE A 210 -10.58 -20.49 26.71
CA PHE A 210 -10.76 -19.19 27.36
C PHE A 210 -9.51 -18.74 28.13
N THR A 211 -8.39 -18.64 27.40
CA THR A 211 -7.14 -18.10 27.96
C THR A 211 -6.82 -16.75 27.32
N TRP A 212 -6.12 -15.88 28.03
CA TRP A 212 -5.67 -14.60 27.47
C TRP A 212 -4.87 -14.78 26.18
N ALA A 213 -4.02 -15.79 26.12
CA ALA A 213 -3.21 -16.08 24.93
C ALA A 213 -4.08 -16.35 23.69
N VAL A 214 -5.12 -17.16 23.81
CA VAL A 214 -6.03 -17.51 22.69
C VAL A 214 -6.92 -16.33 22.32
N ILE A 215 -7.58 -15.73 23.31
CA ILE A 215 -8.49 -14.59 23.08
C ILE A 215 -7.73 -13.44 22.45
N GLY A 216 -6.55 -13.09 22.99
CA GLY A 216 -5.73 -11.98 22.51
C GLY A 216 -5.25 -12.18 21.05
N VAL A 217 -4.79 -13.39 20.70
CA VAL A 217 -4.36 -13.69 19.32
C VAL A 217 -5.54 -13.61 18.35
N VAL A 218 -6.73 -14.09 18.72
CA VAL A 218 -7.95 -14.01 17.88
C VAL A 218 -8.48 -12.58 17.77
N LEU A 219 -8.28 -11.74 18.78
CA LEU A 219 -8.68 -10.33 18.74
C LEU A 219 -7.80 -9.48 17.81
N ILE A 220 -6.53 -9.83 17.59
CA ILE A 220 -5.62 -9.07 16.73
C ILE A 220 -6.18 -8.83 15.32
N PRO A 221 -6.65 -9.85 14.56
CA PRO A 221 -7.28 -9.64 13.24
C PRO A 221 -8.49 -8.73 13.28
N ILE A 222 -9.31 -8.86 14.30
CA ILE A 222 -10.53 -8.05 14.48
C ILE A 222 -10.15 -6.59 14.72
N LEU A 223 -9.21 -6.33 15.61
CA LEU A 223 -8.70 -4.98 15.88
C LEU A 223 -7.98 -4.37 14.67
N ALA A 224 -7.23 -5.18 13.92
CA ALA A 224 -6.60 -4.74 12.68
C ALA A 224 -7.64 -4.31 11.63
N GLY A 225 -8.68 -5.11 11.41
CA GLY A 225 -9.77 -4.76 10.50
C GLY A 225 -10.57 -3.53 10.96
N LEU A 226 -10.89 -3.46 12.24
CA LEU A 226 -11.61 -2.31 12.82
C LEU A 226 -10.80 -1.02 12.68
N SER A 227 -9.51 -1.05 12.99
CA SER A 227 -8.63 0.12 12.86
C SER A 227 -8.51 0.58 11.40
N GLN A 228 -8.41 -0.34 10.44
CA GLN A 228 -8.42 -0.02 9.01
C GLN A 228 -9.78 0.53 8.54
N PHE A 229 -10.88 -0.01 9.04
CA PHE A 229 -12.21 0.48 8.71
C PHE A 229 -12.43 1.92 9.21
N ILE A 230 -11.99 2.22 10.43
CA ILE A 230 -12.03 3.58 10.99
C ILE A 230 -11.18 4.53 10.13
N LEU A 231 -9.95 4.12 9.81
CA LEU A 231 -9.06 4.88 8.93
C LEU A 231 -9.70 5.14 7.56
N SER A 232 -10.28 4.13 6.92
CA SER A 232 -10.97 4.26 5.64
C SER A 232 -12.11 5.27 5.71
N LYS A 233 -12.95 5.23 6.75
CA LYS A 233 -14.04 6.19 6.93
C LYS A 233 -13.54 7.64 7.08
N ILE A 234 -12.46 7.85 7.83
CA ILE A 234 -11.90 9.19 8.04
C ILE A 234 -11.29 9.72 6.74
N THR A 235 -10.53 8.89 6.04
CA THR A 235 -9.90 9.26 4.77
C THR A 235 -10.93 9.58 3.69
N MET A 236 -12.04 8.83 3.62
CA MET A 236 -13.09 9.08 2.63
C MET A 236 -13.89 10.37 2.88
N LYS A 237 -14.07 10.78 4.14
CA LYS A 237 -14.71 12.08 4.42
C LYS A 237 -13.94 13.25 3.81
N SER A 238 -12.64 13.10 3.64
CA SER A 238 -11.75 14.09 3.04
C SER A 238 -11.71 14.02 1.49
N GLN A 239 -12.48 13.12 0.86
CA GLN A 239 -12.46 12.87 -0.58
C GLN A 239 -13.88 12.93 -1.17
N PRO A 240 -14.35 14.10 -1.66
CA PRO A 240 -15.59 14.17 -2.42
C PRO A 240 -15.48 13.35 -3.72
N GLN A 241 -16.46 12.51 -3.98
CA GLN A 241 -16.42 11.54 -5.09
C GLN A 241 -17.41 11.92 -6.19
N ALA A 242 -17.04 11.71 -7.44
CA ALA A 242 -17.98 11.72 -8.56
C ALA A 242 -18.89 10.47 -8.49
N ASP A 243 -20.19 10.64 -8.74
CA ASP A 243 -21.23 9.63 -8.42
C ASP A 243 -21.03 8.28 -9.10
N ALA A 244 -20.48 8.22 -10.32
CA ALA A 244 -20.26 6.97 -11.03
C ALA A 244 -19.07 6.14 -10.50
N THR A 245 -18.06 6.79 -9.93
CA THR A 245 -16.93 6.12 -9.26
C THR A 245 -17.21 5.87 -7.78
N ALA A 246 -18.19 6.56 -7.20
CA ALA A 246 -18.53 6.44 -5.78
C ALA A 246 -18.98 5.03 -5.39
N ALA A 247 -19.74 4.34 -6.24
CA ALA A 247 -20.22 2.99 -5.96
C ALA A 247 -19.08 1.96 -5.95
N SER A 248 -18.17 2.00 -6.92
CA SER A 248 -17.01 1.10 -6.99
C SER A 248 -16.01 1.38 -5.88
N MET A 249 -15.74 2.65 -5.59
CA MET A 249 -14.86 3.04 -4.46
C MET A 249 -15.48 2.70 -3.11
N LYS A 250 -16.79 2.84 -2.94
CA LYS A 250 -17.51 2.43 -1.73
C LYS A 250 -17.43 0.92 -1.53
N SER A 251 -17.61 0.12 -2.58
CA SER A 251 -17.42 -1.32 -2.54
C SER A 251 -15.98 -1.69 -2.15
N MET A 252 -14.98 -1.07 -2.76
CA MET A 252 -13.58 -1.28 -2.46
C MET A 252 -13.23 -0.90 -1.00
N MET A 253 -13.85 0.15 -0.46
CA MET A 253 -13.67 0.58 0.93
C MET A 253 -14.09 -0.49 1.93
N TYR A 254 -15.19 -1.20 1.69
CA TYR A 254 -15.64 -2.28 2.58
C TYR A 254 -14.89 -3.59 2.33
N MET A 255 -14.57 -3.88 1.06
CA MET A 255 -13.91 -5.13 0.68
C MET A 255 -12.46 -5.19 1.19
N MET A 256 -11.72 -4.07 1.16
CA MET A 256 -10.32 -4.04 1.56
C MET A 256 -10.11 -4.36 3.06
N PRO A 257 -10.83 -3.74 4.03
CA PRO A 257 -10.75 -4.15 5.43
C PRO A 257 -11.18 -5.59 5.69
N LEU A 258 -12.23 -6.07 5.01
CA LEU A 258 -12.69 -7.47 5.15
C LEU A 258 -11.62 -8.46 4.67
N MET A 259 -10.99 -8.18 3.52
CA MET A 259 -9.88 -8.99 3.01
C MET A 259 -8.69 -8.94 3.96
N SER A 260 -8.39 -7.79 4.57
CA SER A 260 -7.30 -7.66 5.55
C SER A 260 -7.59 -8.48 6.81
N VAL A 261 -8.83 -8.52 7.30
CA VAL A 261 -9.25 -9.38 8.41
C VAL A 261 -9.01 -10.84 8.05
N TYR A 262 -9.48 -11.29 6.89
CA TYR A 262 -9.29 -12.67 6.43
C TYR A 262 -7.79 -13.04 6.37
N ILE A 263 -6.97 -12.19 5.75
CA ILE A 263 -5.53 -12.42 5.66
C ILE A 263 -4.90 -12.46 7.06
N ALA A 264 -5.31 -11.57 7.98
CA ALA A 264 -4.79 -11.54 9.34
C ALA A 264 -5.18 -12.78 10.17
N PHE A 265 -6.28 -13.47 9.82
CA PHE A 265 -6.63 -14.74 10.45
C PHE A 265 -5.75 -15.90 10.00
N VAL A 266 -5.30 -15.92 8.74
CA VAL A 266 -4.52 -17.02 8.18
C VAL A 266 -2.99 -16.78 8.21
N MET A 267 -2.58 -15.60 8.64
CA MET A 267 -1.18 -15.21 8.78
C MET A 267 -0.75 -15.14 10.25
N PRO A 268 0.57 -15.17 10.57
CA PRO A 268 1.05 -14.97 11.94
C PRO A 268 0.56 -13.65 12.55
N ALA A 269 0.20 -13.68 13.82
CA ALA A 269 -0.33 -12.54 14.57
C ALA A 269 0.58 -11.29 14.53
N ALA A 270 1.89 -11.46 14.34
CA ALA A 270 2.85 -10.39 14.10
C ALA A 270 2.42 -9.44 12.98
N LEU A 271 1.84 -9.96 11.90
CA LEU A 271 1.37 -9.14 10.78
C LEU A 271 0.14 -8.31 11.17
N GLY A 272 -0.74 -8.86 11.98
CA GLY A 272 -1.88 -8.13 12.54
C GLY A 272 -1.46 -6.98 13.45
N VAL A 273 -0.45 -7.18 14.30
CA VAL A 273 0.14 -6.12 15.13
C VAL A 273 0.72 -5.01 14.26
N TYR A 274 1.45 -5.36 13.19
CA TYR A 274 1.92 -4.38 12.20
C TYR A 274 0.75 -3.59 11.59
N TRP A 275 -0.34 -4.23 11.19
CA TRP A 275 -1.50 -3.54 10.61
C TRP A 275 -2.20 -2.61 11.59
N ILE A 276 -2.33 -3.00 12.86
CA ILE A 276 -2.86 -2.12 13.91
C ILE A 276 -1.96 -0.89 14.06
N ALA A 277 -0.65 -1.08 14.23
CA ALA A 277 0.32 0.00 14.34
C ALA A 277 0.28 0.93 13.12
N GLN A 278 0.25 0.35 11.91
CA GLN A 278 0.13 1.06 10.65
C GLN A 278 -1.12 1.95 10.60
N SER A 279 -2.27 1.42 11.02
CA SER A 279 -3.55 2.14 11.02
C SER A 279 -3.56 3.26 12.07
N VAL A 280 -3.07 2.98 13.28
CA VAL A 280 -2.99 3.97 14.37
C VAL A 280 -2.07 5.13 13.97
N PHE A 281 -0.88 4.86 13.45
CA PHE A 281 0.02 5.91 12.99
C PHE A 281 -0.55 6.69 11.79
N SER A 282 -1.30 6.02 10.90
CA SER A 282 -2.01 6.70 9.80
C SER A 282 -3.11 7.63 10.31
N LEU A 283 -3.87 7.23 11.33
CA LEU A 283 -4.88 8.07 11.96
C LEU A 283 -4.26 9.30 12.61
N ILE A 284 -3.20 9.11 13.39
CA ILE A 284 -2.46 10.23 14.01
C ILE A 284 -1.95 11.18 12.92
N GLN A 285 -1.31 10.63 11.89
CA GLN A 285 -0.81 11.40 10.76
C GLN A 285 -1.91 12.17 10.04
N GLU A 286 -3.07 11.55 9.76
CA GLU A 286 -4.20 12.21 9.09
C GLU A 286 -4.74 13.36 9.93
N VAL A 287 -4.88 13.18 11.26
CA VAL A 287 -5.32 14.24 12.18
C VAL A 287 -4.31 15.41 12.21
N VAL A 288 -3.03 15.09 12.30
CA VAL A 288 -1.96 16.12 12.31
C VAL A 288 -1.92 16.88 11.00
N LEU A 289 -1.92 16.17 9.86
CA LEU A 289 -1.91 16.79 8.53
C LEU A 289 -3.16 17.66 8.28
N ASN A 290 -4.33 17.19 8.72
CA ASN A 290 -5.57 17.95 8.58
C ASN A 290 -5.55 19.26 9.38
N LYS A 291 -4.96 19.23 10.59
CA LYS A 291 -4.89 20.45 11.42
C LYS A 291 -3.79 21.42 10.98
N THR A 292 -2.68 20.92 10.46
CA THR A 292 -1.49 21.77 10.25
C THR A 292 -1.26 22.19 8.79
N LEU A 293 -1.61 21.33 7.85
CA LEU A 293 -1.21 21.47 6.44
C LEU A 293 -2.38 21.59 5.45
N ASN A 294 -3.56 21.04 5.77
CA ASN A 294 -4.66 21.05 4.80
C ASN A 294 -5.04 22.48 4.38
N ALA A 295 -5.21 23.40 5.32
CA ALA A 295 -5.58 24.77 4.98
C ALA A 295 -4.55 25.46 4.06
N LYS A 296 -3.25 25.23 4.30
CA LYS A 296 -2.18 25.75 3.43
C LYS A 296 -2.18 25.09 2.05
N LEU A 297 -2.27 23.75 2.00
CA LEU A 297 -2.31 23.01 0.75
C LEU A 297 -3.56 23.33 -0.08
N GLU A 298 -4.70 23.50 0.57
CA GLU A 298 -5.94 23.91 -0.08
C GLU A 298 -5.85 25.33 -0.64
N ALA A 299 -5.27 26.27 0.12
CA ALA A 299 -5.06 27.64 -0.35
C ALA A 299 -4.06 27.72 -1.52
N GLU A 300 -2.93 26.99 -1.45
CA GLU A 300 -1.96 26.92 -2.56
C GLU A 300 -2.57 26.33 -3.83
N GLU A 301 -3.33 25.26 -3.71
CA GLU A 301 -3.96 24.62 -4.86
C GLU A 301 -5.12 25.44 -5.40
N GLU A 302 -5.85 26.21 -4.54
CA GLU A 302 -6.86 27.18 -4.95
C GLU A 302 -6.24 28.30 -5.78
N ALA A 303 -5.16 28.90 -5.29
CA ALA A 303 -4.46 29.96 -6.02
C ALA A 303 -3.94 29.47 -7.38
N ARG A 304 -3.41 28.24 -7.45
CA ARG A 304 -2.97 27.63 -8.72
C ARG A 304 -4.12 27.37 -9.67
N PHE A 305 -5.24 26.87 -9.16
CA PHE A 305 -6.44 26.62 -9.97
C PHE A 305 -6.98 27.92 -10.56
N GLN A 306 -7.12 28.96 -9.74
CA GLN A 306 -7.57 30.28 -10.20
C GLN A 306 -6.61 30.90 -11.23
N ALA A 307 -5.29 30.79 -11.02
CA ALA A 307 -4.30 31.25 -11.99
C ALA A 307 -4.43 30.54 -13.36
N ARG A 308 -4.65 29.21 -13.34
CA ARG A 308 -4.86 28.45 -14.59
C ARG A 308 -6.17 28.80 -15.28
N GLN A 309 -7.25 29.01 -14.53
CA GLN A 309 -8.53 29.44 -15.09
C GLN A 309 -8.43 30.80 -15.76
N ALA A 310 -7.73 31.74 -15.12
CA ALA A 310 -7.46 33.08 -15.68
C ALA A 310 -6.62 33.00 -16.98
N ASP A 311 -5.57 32.15 -17.00
CA ASP A 311 -4.75 31.95 -18.19
C ASP A 311 -5.57 31.30 -19.35
N ARG A 312 -6.43 30.32 -19.01
CA ARG A 312 -7.33 29.71 -20.00
C ARG A 312 -8.34 30.71 -20.57
N GLN A 313 -8.90 31.56 -19.73
CA GLN A 313 -9.81 32.63 -20.20
C GLN A 313 -9.10 33.61 -21.14
N LYS A 314 -7.89 34.04 -20.78
CA LYS A 314 -7.08 34.90 -21.66
C LYS A 314 -6.79 34.27 -23.03
N ARG A 315 -6.36 33.00 -23.05
CA ARG A 315 -6.11 32.29 -24.32
C ARG A 315 -7.38 32.12 -25.16
N MET A 316 -8.53 31.88 -24.54
CA MET A 316 -9.80 31.79 -25.26
C MET A 316 -10.22 33.16 -25.83
N GLU A 317 -9.98 34.25 -25.11
CA GLU A 317 -10.27 35.59 -25.58
C GLU A 317 -9.34 36.00 -26.72
N GLU A 318 -8.05 35.75 -26.61
CA GLU A 318 -7.05 35.93 -27.68
C GLU A 318 -7.41 35.13 -28.94
N ALA A 319 -7.81 33.86 -28.78
CA ALA A 319 -8.24 33.02 -29.90
C ALA A 319 -9.51 33.57 -30.58
N ARG A 320 -10.49 34.09 -29.81
CA ARG A 320 -11.70 34.76 -30.35
C ARG A 320 -11.36 36.02 -31.14
N VAL A 321 -10.47 36.85 -30.61
CA VAL A 321 -10.01 38.07 -31.29
C VAL A 321 -9.30 37.72 -32.60
N LEU A 322 -8.42 36.72 -32.57
CA LEU A 322 -7.71 36.26 -33.78
C LEU A 322 -8.67 35.71 -34.84
N GLU A 323 -9.68 34.95 -34.42
CA GLU A 323 -10.70 34.43 -35.32
C GLU A 323 -11.57 35.56 -35.94
N GLN A 324 -11.91 36.59 -35.17
CA GLN A 324 -12.61 37.77 -35.68
C GLN A 324 -11.76 38.54 -36.69
N GLN A 325 -10.46 38.70 -36.41
CA GLN A 325 -9.53 39.35 -37.35
C GLN A 325 -9.43 38.58 -38.66
N ARG A 326 -9.29 37.24 -38.62
CA ARG A 326 -9.29 36.39 -39.81
C ARG A 326 -10.57 36.52 -40.63
N LYS A 327 -11.74 36.49 -39.98
CA LYS A 327 -13.03 36.68 -40.66
C LYS A 327 -13.12 38.05 -41.36
N GLN A 328 -12.65 39.10 -40.70
CA GLN A 328 -12.61 40.43 -41.30
C GLN A 328 -11.64 40.54 -42.50
N GLU A 329 -10.48 39.91 -42.43
CA GLU A 329 -9.52 39.86 -43.52
C GLU A 329 -10.08 39.05 -44.74
N GLU A 330 -10.75 37.93 -44.46
CA GLU A 330 -11.43 37.15 -45.54
C GLU A 330 -12.52 37.94 -46.21
N GLN A 331 -13.34 38.68 -45.43
CA GLN A 331 -14.36 39.57 -46.01
C GLN A 331 -13.75 40.68 -46.88
N LYS A 332 -12.70 41.34 -46.39
CA LYS A 332 -12.01 42.35 -47.18
C LYS A 332 -11.44 41.78 -48.50
N LYS A 333 -10.86 40.57 -48.44
CA LYS A 333 -10.37 39.89 -49.67
C LYS A 333 -11.46 39.54 -50.64
N LYS A 334 -12.64 39.09 -50.16
CA LYS A 334 -13.83 38.82 -51.00
C LYS A 334 -14.34 40.09 -51.66
N THR A 335 -14.53 41.15 -50.92
CA THR A 335 -14.97 42.45 -51.45
C THR A 335 -14.00 43.03 -52.47
N LEU A 336 -12.69 42.84 -52.26
CA LEU A 336 -11.67 43.28 -53.21
C LEU A 336 -11.72 42.46 -54.53
N ARG A 337 -11.89 41.17 -54.46
CA ARG A 337 -12.06 40.29 -55.62
C ARG A 337 -13.32 40.63 -56.41
N GLU A 338 -14.44 40.90 -55.76
CA GLU A 338 -15.69 41.30 -56.39
C GLU A 338 -15.54 42.64 -57.12
N LYS A 339 -14.87 43.62 -56.49
CA LYS A 339 -14.52 44.90 -57.17
C LYS A 339 -13.61 44.76 -58.36
N GLN A 340 -12.61 43.85 -58.28
CA GLN A 340 -11.70 43.59 -59.43
C GLN A 340 -12.42 42.89 -60.59
N GLN A 341 -13.34 41.92 -60.27
CA GLN A 341 -14.16 41.28 -61.31
C GLN A 341 -15.14 42.27 -61.97
N ALA A 342 -15.76 43.13 -61.19
CA ALA A 342 -16.67 44.14 -61.72
C ALA A 342 -15.91 45.17 -62.60
N ALA A 343 -14.69 45.52 -62.26
CA ALA A 343 -13.86 46.44 -63.06
C ALA A 343 -13.29 45.78 -64.37
N GLN A 344 -13.22 44.45 -64.46
CA GLN A 344 -12.81 43.72 -65.66
C GLN A 344 -14.01 43.42 -66.60
N ALA A 345 -15.23 43.52 -66.10
CA ALA A 345 -16.46 43.26 -66.84
C ALA A 345 -17.07 44.59 -67.43
N ALA A 346 -16.60 45.74 -67.05
CA ALA A 346 -16.91 47.05 -67.59
C ALA A 346 -15.89 47.52 -68.62
#